data_f810e8efe4ca36288babe157c27aff1d
#
_entry.id   f810e8efe4ca36288babe157c27aff1d
#
_cell.length_a   1.000
_cell.length_b   1.000
_cell.length_c   1.000
_cell.angle_alpha   90.00
_cell.angle_beta   90.00
_cell.angle_gamma   90.00
#
_symmetry.space_group_name_H-M   'P 1'
#
loop_
_entity.id
_entity.type
_entity.pdbx_description
1 polymer ?
#
loop_
_entity_poly.entity_id
_entity_poly.type
_entity_poly.pdbx_seq_one_letter_code
_entity_poly.pdbx_strand_id
1 'polypeptide(L)'
;AREARELKKQIRRIEKQLAQQGYTESELSDRVILNIDFARANMKANIYDQAVLEGVATTFPQTEDIIENGQVNGMTATDVQKILNLKHAWEFVMDKDVVSYPTDYSILCHIAQLVNEGFYTNGGRIRGVPVTIGGTSYVPPLPIEQLVKEHLEDILQSTAEPVEVAIRLCLYCMKTQIFNDGNKRAAVIF
;
A
#
# COMPACT_ATOMS: atom_id res chain seq x y z
N ALA A 1 -4.86 -0.08 -31.60
CA ALA A 1 -5.62 -1.29 -32.02
C ALA A 1 -4.94 -2.60 -31.59
N ARG A 2 -3.58 -2.71 -31.65
CA ARG A 2 -2.82 -3.93 -31.26
C ARG A 2 -2.81 -4.13 -29.75
N GLU A 3 -2.55 -3.08 -28.97
CA GLU A 3 -2.56 -3.10 -27.50
C GLU A 3 -3.93 -3.46 -26.93
N ALA A 4 -5.02 -2.88 -27.47
CA ALA A 4 -6.38 -3.22 -27.05
C ALA A 4 -6.76 -4.69 -27.34
N ARG A 5 -6.20 -5.29 -28.38
CA ARG A 5 -6.37 -6.73 -28.67
C ARG A 5 -5.60 -7.60 -27.68
N GLU A 6 -4.41 -7.20 -27.31
CA GLU A 6 -3.58 -7.93 -26.35
C GLU A 6 -4.18 -7.85 -24.94
N LEU A 7 -4.63 -6.69 -24.53
CA LEU A 7 -5.34 -6.50 -23.26
C LEU A 7 -6.61 -7.36 -23.18
N LYS A 8 -7.42 -7.40 -24.24
CA LYS A 8 -8.61 -8.27 -24.31
C LYS A 8 -8.26 -9.77 -24.22
N LYS A 9 -7.11 -10.19 -24.76
CA LYS A 9 -6.66 -11.59 -24.60
C LYS A 9 -6.24 -11.91 -23.17
N GLN A 10 -5.53 -10.97 -22.52
CA GLN A 10 -5.14 -11.11 -21.12
C GLN A 10 -6.36 -11.19 -20.20
N ILE A 11 -7.32 -10.28 -20.36
CA ILE A 11 -8.60 -10.32 -19.63
C ILE A 11 -9.29 -11.67 -19.78
N ARG A 12 -9.49 -12.15 -21.01
CA ARG A 12 -10.11 -13.45 -21.24
C ARG A 12 -9.34 -14.63 -20.63
N ARG A 13 -8.01 -14.54 -20.57
CA ARG A 13 -7.18 -15.58 -19.94
C ARG A 13 -7.37 -15.57 -18.42
N ILE A 14 -7.42 -14.41 -17.80
CA ILE A 14 -7.70 -14.23 -16.36
C ILE A 14 -9.11 -14.73 -16.04
N GLU A 15 -10.14 -14.30 -16.78
CA GLU A 15 -11.52 -14.76 -16.62
C GLU A 15 -11.62 -16.28 -16.70
N LYS A 16 -10.90 -16.90 -17.64
CA LYS A 16 -10.88 -18.36 -17.78
C LYS A 16 -10.18 -19.05 -16.60
N GLN A 17 -9.11 -18.47 -16.06
CA GLN A 17 -8.42 -18.99 -14.89
C GLN A 17 -9.30 -18.88 -13.64
N LEU A 18 -9.98 -17.76 -13.46
CA LEU A 18 -10.91 -17.52 -12.35
C LEU A 18 -12.13 -18.47 -12.42
N ALA A 19 -12.70 -18.66 -13.62
CA ALA A 19 -13.79 -19.62 -13.83
C ALA A 19 -13.36 -21.07 -13.53
N GLN A 20 -12.10 -21.44 -13.83
CA GLN A 20 -11.54 -22.76 -13.47
C GLN A 20 -11.37 -22.94 -11.97
N GLN A 21 -11.23 -21.85 -11.20
CA GLN A 21 -11.16 -21.85 -9.73
C GLN A 21 -12.55 -21.77 -9.08
N GLY A 22 -13.63 -21.78 -9.88
CA GLY A 22 -15.01 -21.79 -9.40
C GLY A 22 -15.55 -20.42 -8.98
N TYR A 23 -14.87 -19.32 -9.37
CA TYR A 23 -15.38 -17.97 -9.14
C TYR A 23 -16.20 -17.46 -10.30
N THR A 24 -17.38 -16.91 -10.04
CA THR A 24 -18.17 -16.14 -10.99
C THR A 24 -17.81 -14.64 -10.90
N GLU A 25 -18.09 -13.87 -11.94
CA GLU A 25 -17.87 -12.43 -11.98
C GLU A 25 -18.61 -11.69 -10.82
N SER A 26 -19.80 -12.16 -10.47
CA SER A 26 -20.59 -11.65 -9.33
C SER A 26 -19.90 -11.92 -8.00
N GLU A 27 -19.37 -13.13 -7.77
CA GLU A 27 -18.69 -13.49 -6.51
C GLU A 27 -17.38 -12.72 -6.32
N LEU A 28 -16.65 -12.41 -7.39
CA LEU A 28 -15.46 -11.56 -7.33
C LEU A 28 -15.81 -10.12 -6.96
N SER A 29 -16.87 -9.57 -7.57
CA SER A 29 -17.39 -8.24 -7.24
C SER A 29 -17.83 -8.15 -5.80
N ASP A 30 -18.58 -9.13 -5.30
CA ASP A 30 -19.07 -9.17 -3.93
C ASP A 30 -17.92 -9.30 -2.92
N ARG A 31 -16.89 -10.09 -3.20
CA ARG A 31 -15.69 -10.20 -2.36
C ARG A 31 -14.90 -8.89 -2.31
N VAL A 32 -14.74 -8.22 -3.42
CA VAL A 32 -14.06 -6.91 -3.45
C VAL A 32 -14.82 -5.90 -2.61
N ILE A 33 -16.14 -5.82 -2.75
CA ILE A 33 -17.00 -4.95 -1.92
C ILE A 33 -16.85 -5.29 -0.45
N LEU A 34 -16.93 -6.57 -0.08
CA LEU A 34 -16.79 -7.05 1.29
C LEU A 34 -15.42 -6.67 1.88
N ASN A 35 -14.34 -6.82 1.10
CA ASN A 35 -12.99 -6.44 1.53
C ASN A 35 -12.86 -4.93 1.74
N ILE A 36 -13.43 -4.11 0.86
CA ILE A 36 -13.46 -2.65 1.02
C ILE A 36 -14.24 -2.27 2.30
N ASP A 37 -15.39 -2.87 2.52
CA ASP A 37 -16.21 -2.58 3.70
C ASP A 37 -15.50 -3.00 4.98
N PHE A 38 -14.82 -4.16 4.98
CA PHE A 38 -13.99 -4.59 6.09
C PHE A 38 -12.80 -3.64 6.34
N ALA A 39 -12.09 -3.24 5.30
CA ALA A 39 -10.98 -2.29 5.39
C ALA A 39 -11.47 -0.94 5.93
N ARG A 40 -12.61 -0.45 5.45
CA ARG A 40 -13.23 0.81 5.90
C ARG A 40 -13.64 0.75 7.37
N ALA A 41 -14.25 -0.36 7.80
CA ALA A 41 -14.66 -0.56 9.19
C ALA A 41 -13.46 -0.58 10.17
N ASN A 42 -12.30 -1.06 9.71
CA ASN A 42 -11.08 -1.16 10.52
C ASN A 42 -10.07 -0.02 10.27
N MET A 43 -10.36 0.92 9.37
CA MET A 43 -9.41 1.95 8.93
C MET A 43 -8.83 2.76 10.09
N LYS A 44 -9.66 3.20 11.03
CA LYS A 44 -9.22 4.01 12.18
C LYS A 44 -8.25 3.23 13.07
N ALA A 45 -8.54 1.96 13.35
CA ALA A 45 -7.66 1.08 14.13
C ALA A 45 -6.33 0.86 13.41
N ASN A 46 -6.38 0.56 12.11
CA ASN A 46 -5.17 0.35 11.29
C ASN A 46 -4.30 1.61 11.23
N ILE A 47 -4.90 2.80 11.11
CA ILE A 47 -4.17 4.07 11.12
C ILE A 47 -3.53 4.30 12.50
N TYR A 48 -4.26 4.07 13.58
CA TYR A 48 -3.73 4.18 14.94
C TYR A 48 -2.52 3.27 15.16
N ASP A 49 -2.64 1.99 14.81
CA ASP A 49 -1.56 1.02 14.97
C ASP A 49 -0.33 1.40 14.14
N GLN A 50 -0.52 1.84 12.90
CA GLN A 50 0.58 2.29 12.05
C GLN A 50 1.24 3.56 12.60
N ALA A 51 0.45 4.52 13.11
CA ALA A 51 0.99 5.74 13.71
C ALA A 51 1.84 5.44 14.94
N VAL A 52 1.37 4.56 15.83
CA VAL A 52 2.12 4.11 17.00
C VAL A 52 3.42 3.39 16.60
N LEU A 53 3.38 2.52 15.61
CA LEU A 53 4.57 1.82 15.09
C LEU A 53 5.60 2.77 14.46
N GLU A 54 5.17 3.95 14.00
CA GLU A 54 6.04 5.02 13.48
C GLU A 54 6.50 6.00 14.59
N GLY A 55 6.20 5.70 15.85
CA GLY A 55 6.60 6.52 16.99
C GLY A 55 5.79 7.80 17.17
N VAL A 56 4.62 7.90 16.56
CA VAL A 56 3.69 9.01 16.81
C VAL A 56 3.09 8.84 18.20
N ALA A 57 3.26 9.85 19.04
CA ALA A 57 2.70 9.88 20.39
C ALA A 57 1.19 10.24 20.29
N THR A 58 0.35 9.24 20.11
CA THR A 58 -1.11 9.41 19.97
C THR A 58 -1.87 8.35 20.76
N THR A 59 -3.13 8.64 21.05
CA THR A 59 -4.11 7.67 21.56
C THR A 59 -5.15 7.37 20.49
N PHE A 60 -5.89 6.28 20.66
CA PHE A 60 -6.96 5.96 19.70
C PHE A 60 -8.01 7.07 19.57
N PRO A 61 -8.55 7.69 20.65
CA PRO A 61 -9.46 8.82 20.52
C PRO A 61 -8.85 10.04 19.81
N GLN A 62 -7.58 10.37 20.07
CA GLN A 62 -6.91 11.45 19.35
C GLN A 62 -6.78 11.16 17.87
N THR A 63 -6.47 9.90 17.50
CA THR A 63 -6.41 9.47 16.11
C THR A 63 -7.78 9.58 15.44
N GLU A 64 -8.86 9.20 16.11
CA GLU A 64 -10.24 9.39 15.61
C GLU A 64 -10.56 10.86 15.38
N ASP A 65 -10.25 11.73 16.34
CA ASP A 65 -10.49 13.18 16.21
C ASP A 65 -9.75 13.77 15.01
N ILE A 66 -8.52 13.34 14.75
CA ILE A 66 -7.75 13.77 13.58
C ILE A 66 -8.42 13.28 12.29
N ILE A 67 -8.82 12.02 12.25
CA ILE A 67 -9.44 11.41 11.07
C ILE A 67 -10.78 12.09 10.73
N GLU A 68 -11.58 12.42 11.75
CA GLU A 68 -12.91 13.00 11.57
C GLU A 68 -12.88 14.52 11.41
N ASN A 69 -12.08 15.21 12.20
CA ASN A 69 -12.10 16.67 12.33
C ASN A 69 -10.84 17.37 11.79
N GLY A 70 -9.79 16.63 11.44
CA GLY A 70 -8.54 17.15 10.90
C GLY A 70 -7.63 17.81 11.95
N GLN A 71 -8.00 17.79 13.23
CA GLN A 71 -7.26 18.44 14.29
C GLN A 71 -7.49 17.80 15.65
N VAL A 72 -6.52 17.96 16.55
CA VAL A 72 -6.62 17.56 17.96
C VAL A 72 -5.71 18.43 18.81
N ASN A 73 -6.06 18.64 20.07
CA ASN A 73 -5.23 19.36 21.01
C ASN A 73 -4.10 18.49 21.56
N GLY A 74 -2.93 19.09 21.78
CA GLY A 74 -1.80 18.44 22.46
C GLY A 74 -0.91 17.60 21.58
N MET A 75 -1.10 17.61 20.25
CA MET A 75 -0.22 16.94 19.28
C MET A 75 0.55 17.96 18.43
N THR A 76 1.71 17.55 17.94
CA THR A 76 2.47 18.36 16.98
C THR A 76 1.81 18.36 15.61
N ALA A 77 1.97 19.46 14.86
CA ALA A 77 1.47 19.51 13.46
C ALA A 77 2.07 18.38 12.60
N THR A 78 3.31 18.00 12.85
CA THR A 78 4.00 16.88 12.19
C THR A 78 3.29 15.55 12.46
N ASP A 79 2.89 15.27 13.68
CA ASP A 79 2.22 14.01 14.05
C ASP A 79 0.80 13.98 13.50
N VAL A 80 0.08 15.10 13.55
CA VAL A 80 -1.23 15.23 12.90
C VAL A 80 -1.12 14.97 11.39
N GLN A 81 -0.13 15.57 10.72
CA GLN A 81 0.07 15.37 9.28
C GLN A 81 0.38 13.91 8.93
N LYS A 82 1.16 13.20 9.76
CA LYS A 82 1.43 11.76 9.54
C LYS A 82 0.14 10.93 9.57
N ILE A 83 -0.75 11.22 10.51
CA ILE A 83 -2.05 10.52 10.62
C ILE A 83 -2.95 10.84 9.43
N LEU A 84 -3.02 12.11 9.01
CA LEU A 84 -3.79 12.51 7.83
C LEU A 84 -3.26 11.86 6.54
N ASN A 85 -1.94 11.75 6.40
CA ASN A 85 -1.32 11.07 5.26
C ASN A 85 -1.68 9.58 5.22
N LEU A 86 -1.70 8.90 6.38
CA LEU A 86 -2.18 7.51 6.47
C LEU A 86 -3.65 7.41 6.07
N LYS A 87 -4.50 8.33 6.54
CA LYS A 87 -5.91 8.40 6.15
C LYS A 87 -6.05 8.50 4.62
N HIS A 88 -5.37 9.45 3.99
CA HIS A 88 -5.43 9.65 2.53
C HIS A 88 -4.96 8.41 1.77
N ALA A 89 -3.91 7.74 2.25
CA ALA A 89 -3.42 6.52 1.63
C ALA A 89 -4.41 5.34 1.76
N TRP A 90 -5.06 5.19 2.91
CA TRP A 90 -6.12 4.20 3.10
C TRP A 90 -7.37 4.50 2.25
N GLU A 91 -7.80 5.77 2.18
CA GLU A 91 -8.91 6.20 1.32
C GLU A 91 -8.61 5.92 -0.16
N PHE A 92 -7.38 6.19 -0.60
CA PHE A 92 -6.93 5.90 -1.96
C PHE A 92 -7.05 4.42 -2.32
N VAL A 93 -6.53 3.51 -1.50
CA VAL A 93 -6.58 2.06 -1.83
C VAL A 93 -7.97 1.46 -1.70
N MET A 94 -8.90 2.12 -1.01
CA MET A 94 -10.31 1.71 -0.93
C MET A 94 -11.19 2.34 -2.01
N ASP A 95 -10.63 3.19 -2.87
CA ASP A 95 -11.36 3.76 -4.01
C ASP A 95 -11.65 2.67 -5.04
N LYS A 96 -12.88 2.66 -5.57
CA LYS A 96 -13.35 1.62 -6.51
C LYS A 96 -12.51 1.56 -7.78
N ASP A 97 -12.10 2.71 -8.29
CA ASP A 97 -11.30 2.79 -9.50
C ASP A 97 -9.89 2.24 -9.24
N VAL A 98 -9.32 2.50 -8.05
CA VAL A 98 -8.01 1.98 -7.64
C VAL A 98 -8.07 0.48 -7.39
N VAL A 99 -9.07 -0.01 -6.67
CA VAL A 99 -9.24 -1.47 -6.41
C VAL A 99 -9.42 -2.26 -7.70
N SER A 100 -10.03 -1.66 -8.72
CA SER A 100 -10.22 -2.27 -10.03
C SER A 100 -8.97 -2.22 -10.92
N TYR A 101 -7.95 -1.47 -10.52
CA TYR A 101 -6.69 -1.36 -11.23
C TYR A 101 -5.73 -2.49 -10.82
N PRO A 102 -4.90 -3.01 -11.73
CA PRO A 102 -3.89 -4.01 -11.37
C PRO A 102 -2.94 -3.50 -10.28
N THR A 103 -2.72 -4.31 -9.24
CA THR A 103 -1.72 -4.03 -8.21
C THR A 103 -0.34 -4.06 -8.86
N ASP A 104 0.40 -2.95 -8.83
CA ASP A 104 1.70 -2.80 -9.47
C ASP A 104 2.62 -1.80 -8.72
N TYR A 105 3.82 -1.63 -9.27
CA TYR A 105 4.79 -0.66 -8.77
C TYR A 105 4.25 0.80 -8.76
N SER A 106 3.38 1.15 -9.68
CA SER A 106 2.82 2.50 -9.79
C SER A 106 1.88 2.81 -8.61
N ILE A 107 1.06 1.84 -8.22
CA ILE A 107 0.21 1.91 -7.01
C ILE A 107 1.08 2.06 -5.76
N LEU A 108 2.13 1.25 -5.62
CA LEU A 108 3.07 1.37 -4.49
C LEU A 108 3.73 2.75 -4.42
N CYS A 109 4.17 3.30 -5.55
CA CYS A 109 4.74 4.65 -5.62
C CYS A 109 3.74 5.72 -5.20
N HIS A 110 2.48 5.59 -5.61
CA HIS A 110 1.44 6.55 -5.23
C HIS A 110 1.13 6.50 -3.73
N ILE A 111 1.01 5.30 -3.16
CA ILE A 111 0.86 5.12 -1.70
C ILE A 111 2.04 5.77 -0.97
N ALA A 112 3.28 5.51 -1.42
CA ALA A 112 4.48 6.12 -0.84
C ALA A 112 4.49 7.65 -0.95
N GLN A 113 3.98 8.21 -2.04
CA GLN A 113 3.80 9.66 -2.19
C GLN A 113 2.81 10.21 -1.16
N LEU A 114 1.67 9.56 -0.97
CA LEU A 114 0.63 9.97 -0.02
C LEU A 114 1.15 9.92 1.42
N VAL A 115 1.78 8.84 1.86
CA VAL A 115 2.29 8.72 3.25
C VAL A 115 3.43 9.69 3.56
N ASN A 116 4.07 10.26 2.54
CA ASN A 116 5.16 11.23 2.65
C ASN A 116 4.74 12.67 2.29
N GLU A 117 3.46 12.92 2.05
CA GLU A 117 2.97 14.25 1.65
C GLU A 117 3.31 15.30 2.72
N GLY A 118 3.81 16.45 2.27
CA GLY A 118 4.25 17.54 3.16
C GLY A 118 5.61 17.33 3.82
N PHE A 119 6.20 16.10 3.76
CA PHE A 119 7.54 15.80 4.29
C PHE A 119 8.60 15.70 3.21
N TYR A 120 8.26 15.10 2.06
CA TYR A 120 9.16 14.88 0.95
C TYR A 120 8.49 15.20 -0.38
N THR A 121 9.09 16.05 -1.18
CA THR A 121 8.60 16.37 -2.55
C THR A 121 8.67 15.17 -3.49
N ASN A 122 9.51 14.18 -3.16
CA ASN A 122 9.76 12.97 -3.96
C ASN A 122 9.38 11.69 -3.20
N GLY A 123 8.35 11.75 -2.34
CA GLY A 123 7.98 10.66 -1.44
C GLY A 123 7.72 9.31 -2.12
N GLY A 124 7.16 9.35 -3.34
CA GLY A 124 6.88 8.17 -4.15
C GLY A 124 7.95 7.80 -5.18
N ARG A 125 9.12 8.44 -5.17
CA ARG A 125 10.22 8.10 -6.09
C ARG A 125 11.20 7.14 -5.44
N ILE A 126 11.74 6.23 -6.26
CA ILE A 126 12.81 5.34 -5.84
C ILE A 126 14.01 6.15 -5.31
N ARG A 127 14.56 5.72 -4.18
CA ARG A 127 15.69 6.43 -3.58
C ARG A 127 16.96 6.29 -4.38
N GLY A 128 17.75 7.36 -4.40
CA GLY A 128 19.10 7.38 -4.97
C GLY A 128 20.19 7.50 -3.90
N VAL A 129 19.84 7.40 -2.61
CA VAL A 129 20.79 7.54 -1.49
C VAL A 129 20.72 6.33 -0.56
N PRO A 130 21.84 5.96 0.11
CA PRO A 130 21.83 4.91 1.13
C PRO A 130 20.88 5.27 2.28
N VAL A 131 20.24 4.24 2.85
CA VAL A 131 19.43 4.32 4.08
C VAL A 131 19.81 3.22 5.02
N THR A 132 19.45 3.36 6.29
CA THR A 132 19.63 2.34 7.33
C THR A 132 18.27 1.92 7.87
N ILE A 133 18.17 0.68 8.33
CA ILE A 133 16.98 0.19 9.02
C ILE A 133 17.29 0.19 10.52
N GLY A 134 16.52 0.94 11.30
CA GLY A 134 16.69 0.99 12.75
C GLY A 134 16.65 -0.40 13.40
N GLY A 135 17.49 -0.63 14.38
CA GLY A 135 17.56 -1.90 15.13
C GLY A 135 18.29 -3.05 14.41
N THR A 136 18.91 -2.81 13.26
CA THR A 136 19.68 -3.82 12.52
C THR A 136 20.97 -3.24 11.95
N SER A 137 21.97 -4.13 11.74
CA SER A 137 23.20 -3.80 11.00
C SER A 137 23.04 -3.96 9.48
N TYR A 138 21.91 -4.44 9.01
CA TYR A 138 21.65 -4.60 7.59
C TYR A 138 21.50 -3.24 6.90
N VAL A 139 22.31 -3.04 5.86
CA VAL A 139 22.24 -1.84 5.00
C VAL A 139 21.67 -2.27 3.65
N PRO A 140 20.44 -1.83 3.31
CA PRO A 140 19.84 -2.19 2.03
C PRO A 140 20.64 -1.59 0.87
N PRO A 141 20.98 -2.37 -0.17
CA PRO A 141 21.62 -1.85 -1.37
C PRO A 141 20.71 -0.79 -2.04
N LEU A 142 21.28 0.06 -2.89
CA LEU A 142 20.49 0.97 -3.71
C LEU A 142 19.53 0.18 -4.60
N PRO A 143 18.23 0.46 -4.54
CA PRO A 143 17.26 -0.26 -5.35
C PRO A 143 17.40 0.16 -6.83
N ILE A 144 17.21 -0.80 -7.72
CA ILE A 144 17.15 -0.60 -9.17
C ILE A 144 15.70 -0.76 -9.58
N GLU A 145 15.09 0.26 -10.16
CA GLU A 145 13.65 0.31 -10.44
C GLU A 145 13.15 -0.90 -11.24
N GLN A 146 13.91 -1.28 -12.28
CA GLN A 146 13.55 -2.43 -13.10
C GLN A 146 13.51 -3.73 -12.28
N LEU A 147 14.50 -3.96 -11.42
CA LEU A 147 14.53 -5.15 -10.55
C LEU A 147 13.42 -5.12 -9.49
N VAL A 148 13.06 -3.92 -8.99
CA VAL A 148 11.94 -3.79 -8.05
C VAL A 148 10.63 -4.18 -8.73
N LYS A 149 10.39 -3.71 -9.96
CA LYS A 149 9.19 -4.07 -10.74
C LYS A 149 9.12 -5.58 -11.00
N GLU A 150 10.22 -6.18 -11.45
CA GLU A 150 10.31 -7.63 -11.70
C GLU A 150 10.02 -8.45 -10.45
N HIS A 151 10.64 -8.11 -9.31
CA HIS A 151 10.39 -8.83 -8.06
C HIS A 151 8.96 -8.68 -7.53
N LEU A 152 8.35 -7.49 -7.66
CA LEU A 152 6.95 -7.28 -7.28
C LEU A 152 6.04 -8.15 -8.17
N GLU A 153 6.29 -8.17 -9.47
CA GLU A 153 5.53 -8.98 -10.41
C GLU A 153 5.68 -10.49 -10.13
N ASP A 154 6.90 -10.96 -9.86
CA ASP A 154 7.16 -12.34 -9.49
C ASP A 154 6.38 -12.77 -8.23
N ILE A 155 6.32 -11.89 -7.20
CA ILE A 155 5.56 -12.16 -5.98
C ILE A 155 4.06 -12.20 -6.29
N LEU A 156 3.54 -11.22 -7.05
CA LEU A 156 2.12 -11.11 -7.41
C LEU A 156 1.64 -12.27 -8.29
N GLN A 157 2.50 -12.78 -9.16
CA GLN A 157 2.19 -13.92 -10.05
C GLN A 157 2.45 -15.28 -9.40
N SER A 158 2.92 -15.31 -8.16
CA SER A 158 3.17 -16.57 -7.45
C SER A 158 1.86 -17.35 -7.24
N THR A 159 1.97 -18.67 -7.13
CA THR A 159 0.83 -19.57 -6.85
C THR A 159 0.51 -19.69 -5.36
N ALA A 160 1.09 -18.83 -4.52
CA ALA A 160 0.85 -18.82 -3.09
C ALA A 160 -0.54 -18.30 -2.74
N GLU A 161 -1.01 -18.63 -1.54
CA GLU A 161 -2.27 -18.10 -1.02
C GLU A 161 -2.23 -16.55 -0.92
N PRO A 162 -3.34 -15.85 -1.15
CA PRO A 162 -3.38 -14.37 -1.17
C PRO A 162 -2.78 -13.70 0.05
N VAL A 163 -2.99 -14.25 1.25
CA VAL A 163 -2.42 -13.74 2.51
C VAL A 163 -0.90 -13.87 2.50
N GLU A 164 -0.37 -14.98 1.99
CA GLU A 164 1.07 -15.19 1.87
C GLU A 164 1.69 -14.22 0.86
N VAL A 165 1.02 -13.98 -0.27
CA VAL A 165 1.45 -12.98 -1.27
C VAL A 165 1.53 -11.60 -0.64
N ALA A 166 0.49 -11.16 0.10
CA ALA A 166 0.45 -9.87 0.78
C ALA A 166 1.60 -9.73 1.80
N ILE A 167 1.85 -10.77 2.61
CA ILE A 167 2.96 -10.77 3.57
C ILE A 167 4.32 -10.67 2.86
N ARG A 168 4.51 -11.41 1.77
CA ARG A 168 5.74 -11.38 0.97
C ARG A 168 5.98 -9.99 0.36
N LEU A 169 4.95 -9.34 -0.19
CA LEU A 169 5.02 -7.97 -0.71
C LEU A 169 5.43 -6.99 0.38
N CYS A 170 4.76 -7.04 1.53
CA CYS A 170 5.04 -6.18 2.68
C CYS A 170 6.50 -6.35 3.15
N LEU A 171 6.97 -7.59 3.36
CA LEU A 171 8.34 -7.87 3.78
C LEU A 171 9.38 -7.47 2.73
N TYR A 172 9.09 -7.68 1.45
CA TYR A 172 9.95 -7.25 0.35
C TYR A 172 10.15 -5.74 0.37
N CYS A 173 9.07 -4.97 0.44
CA CYS A 173 9.12 -3.51 0.47
C CYS A 173 9.87 -2.99 1.70
N MET A 174 9.59 -3.56 2.88
CA MET A 174 10.26 -3.19 4.13
C MET A 174 11.76 -3.49 4.11
N LYS A 175 12.18 -4.62 3.54
CA LYS A 175 13.58 -5.03 3.47
C LYS A 175 14.35 -4.23 2.41
N THR A 176 13.74 -4.03 1.25
CA THR A 176 14.37 -3.34 0.10
C THR A 176 14.53 -1.86 0.37
N GLN A 177 13.66 -1.25 1.18
CA GLN A 177 13.67 0.20 1.44
C GLN A 177 13.68 0.97 0.12
N ILE A 178 12.61 0.84 -0.65
CA ILE A 178 12.51 1.35 -2.03
C ILE A 178 12.58 2.89 -2.05
N PHE A 179 12.00 3.54 -1.05
CA PHE A 179 11.88 4.99 -0.93
C PHE A 179 12.81 5.56 0.14
N ASN A 180 12.99 6.89 0.14
CA ASN A 180 13.80 7.56 1.16
C ASN A 180 13.20 7.46 2.57
N ASP A 181 11.87 7.45 2.67
CA ASP A 181 11.11 7.28 3.91
C ASP A 181 9.73 6.68 3.62
N GLY A 182 8.99 6.32 4.68
CA GLY A 182 7.63 5.80 4.57
C GLY A 182 7.52 4.36 4.06
N ASN A 183 8.63 3.65 3.89
CA ASN A 183 8.64 2.28 3.34
C ASN A 183 7.73 1.32 4.12
N LYS A 184 7.77 1.36 5.45
CA LYS A 184 6.94 0.51 6.30
C LYS A 184 5.46 0.88 6.19
N ARG A 185 5.15 2.19 6.23
CA ARG A 185 3.78 2.70 6.08
C ARG A 185 3.19 2.32 4.72
N ALA A 186 3.93 2.58 3.65
CA ALA A 186 3.50 2.22 2.31
C ALA A 186 3.34 0.70 2.12
N ALA A 187 4.27 -0.10 2.65
CA ALA A 187 4.24 -1.55 2.52
C ALA A 187 3.04 -2.23 3.19
N VAL A 188 2.55 -1.67 4.30
CA VAL A 188 1.36 -2.21 5.00
C VAL A 188 0.07 -1.87 4.29
N ILE A 189 0.02 -0.74 3.59
CA ILE A 189 -1.18 -0.28 2.87
C ILE A 189 -1.26 -0.91 1.47
N PHE A 190 -0.10 -1.14 0.82
CA PHE A 190 0.02 -1.77 -0.50
C PHE A 190 -0.38 -3.24 -0.49
#